data_4d033732e05142213d825db274f48f64
#
_entry.id   4d033732e05142213d825db274f48f64
#
_cell.length_a   1.000
_cell.length_b   1.000
_cell.length_c   1.000
_cell.angle_alpha   90.00
_cell.angle_beta   90.00
_cell.angle_gamma   90.00
#
_symmetry.space_group_name_H-M   'P 1'
#
loop_
_entity.id
_entity.type
_entity.pdbx_description
1 polymer ?
#
loop_
_entity_poly.entity_id
_entity_poly.type
_entity_poly.pdbx_seq_one_letter_code
_entity_poly.pdbx_strand_id
1 'polypeptide(L)'
;NLQEILTNLFESINAPEWVTGIIIDGVYRTLTWIIAVMLPPMAIFFPLFTLLEDLGFLPRIAFNLDKFFKKAGSSGKQALTMCMGFGCNSCGVTGTRIIDSPREKLISILTNAFVPCNGRFPFLITVSSIFIGGMVFNKYSSILSTLAVLAIILLGIFMTIIISNFLSKTILKG
;
A
#
# COMPACT_ATOMS: atom_id res chain seq x y z
N ASN A 1 2.43 -8.80 31.01
CA ASN A 1 2.51 -8.77 29.62
C ASN A 1 2.17 -10.13 29.00
N LEU A 2 1.29 -10.12 27.99
CA LEU A 2 0.76 -11.35 27.37
C LEU A 2 1.86 -12.26 26.80
N GLN A 3 2.92 -11.65 26.26
CA GLN A 3 4.07 -12.36 25.72
C GLN A 3 4.81 -13.17 26.81
N GLU A 4 5.03 -12.59 27.99
CA GLU A 4 5.67 -13.26 29.12
C GLU A 4 4.82 -14.42 29.65
N ILE A 5 3.50 -14.23 29.70
CA ILE A 5 2.55 -15.27 30.10
C ILE A 5 2.60 -16.45 29.12
N LEU A 6 2.61 -16.17 27.81
CA LEU A 6 2.73 -17.20 26.78
C LEU A 6 4.08 -17.91 26.85
N THR A 7 5.18 -17.19 27.05
CA THR A 7 6.52 -17.79 27.19
C THR A 7 6.58 -18.74 28.41
N ASN A 8 6.09 -18.29 29.56
CA ASN A 8 6.05 -19.12 30.76
C ASN A 8 5.14 -20.34 30.62
N LEU A 9 4.06 -20.24 29.85
CA LEU A 9 3.13 -21.33 29.59
C LEU A 9 3.78 -22.40 28.68
N PHE A 10 4.55 -21.97 27.68
CA PHE A 10 5.29 -22.88 26.80
C PHE A 10 6.51 -23.51 27.50
N GLU A 11 7.20 -22.79 28.37
CA GLU A 11 8.25 -23.34 29.22
C GLU A 11 7.70 -24.39 30.20
N SER A 12 6.50 -24.18 30.76
CA SER A 12 5.83 -25.14 31.66
C SER A 12 5.45 -26.44 30.95
N ILE A 13 5.21 -26.42 29.63
CA ILE A 13 4.87 -27.61 28.81
C ILE A 13 6.11 -28.37 28.35
N ASN A 14 7.33 -27.89 28.72
CA ASN A 14 8.61 -28.51 28.32
C ASN A 14 8.76 -28.61 26.78
N ALA A 15 8.21 -27.63 26.04
CA ALA A 15 8.31 -27.56 24.60
C ALA A 15 9.77 -27.28 24.18
N PRO A 16 10.28 -27.92 23.12
CA PRO A 16 11.64 -27.64 22.65
C PRO A 16 11.77 -26.15 22.27
N GLU A 17 12.89 -25.53 22.64
CA GLU A 17 13.18 -24.09 22.41
C GLU A 17 12.88 -23.63 20.97
N TRP A 18 13.03 -24.53 20.02
CA TRP A 18 12.75 -24.31 18.62
C TRP A 18 11.29 -23.96 18.32
N VAL A 19 10.37 -24.69 18.92
CA VAL A 19 8.92 -24.50 18.76
C VAL A 19 8.47 -23.22 19.46
N THR A 20 9.00 -22.95 20.63
CA THR A 20 8.73 -21.72 21.39
C THR A 20 9.20 -20.48 20.62
N GLY A 21 10.41 -20.52 20.05
CA GLY A 21 10.93 -19.43 19.22
C GLY A 21 10.06 -19.17 17.97
N ILE A 22 9.67 -20.21 17.24
CA ILE A 22 8.83 -20.05 16.04
C ILE A 22 7.44 -19.48 16.39
N ILE A 23 6.81 -19.97 17.43
CA ILE A 23 5.43 -19.56 17.78
C ILE A 23 5.42 -18.19 18.43
N ILE A 24 6.30 -17.90 19.37
CA ILE A 24 6.28 -16.65 20.12
C ILE A 24 6.96 -15.52 19.34
N ASP A 25 8.21 -15.72 18.90
CA ASP A 25 8.93 -14.68 18.18
C ASP A 25 8.49 -14.57 16.70
N GLY A 26 8.21 -15.69 16.04
CA GLY A 26 7.73 -15.69 14.67
C GLY A 26 6.28 -15.25 14.56
N VAL A 27 5.35 -16.07 15.04
CA VAL A 27 3.92 -15.85 14.78
C VAL A 27 3.35 -14.72 15.65
N TYR A 28 3.51 -14.80 16.97
CA TYR A 28 2.87 -13.83 17.88
C TYR A 28 3.42 -12.42 17.68
N ARG A 29 4.74 -12.25 17.66
CA ARG A 29 5.38 -10.94 17.51
C ARG A 29 5.06 -10.32 16.14
N THR A 30 5.11 -11.11 15.07
CA THR A 30 4.79 -10.62 13.73
C THR A 30 3.32 -10.26 13.61
N LEU A 31 2.42 -11.08 14.14
CA LEU A 31 0.98 -10.83 14.10
C LEU A 31 0.60 -9.58 14.90
N THR A 32 1.16 -9.43 16.10
CA THR A 32 0.96 -8.24 16.94
C THR A 32 1.47 -6.98 16.24
N TRP A 33 2.64 -7.05 15.60
CA TRP A 33 3.20 -5.92 14.87
C TRP A 33 2.34 -5.53 13.67
N ILE A 34 1.87 -6.51 12.88
CA ILE A 34 0.98 -6.26 11.73
C ILE A 34 -0.33 -5.62 12.21
N ILE A 35 -0.96 -6.16 13.26
CA ILE A 35 -2.20 -5.60 13.81
C ILE A 35 -1.97 -4.17 14.30
N ALA A 36 -0.91 -3.92 15.06
CA ALA A 36 -0.62 -2.60 15.62
C ALA A 36 -0.32 -1.54 14.53
N VAL A 37 0.29 -1.92 13.42
CA VAL A 37 0.62 -1.00 12.32
C VAL A 37 -0.53 -0.82 11.35
N MET A 38 -1.29 -1.89 11.07
CA MET A 38 -2.34 -1.88 10.04
C MET A 38 -3.71 -1.44 10.57
N LEU A 39 -4.07 -1.82 11.81
CA LEU A 39 -5.41 -1.60 12.33
C LEU A 39 -5.76 -0.12 12.53
N PRO A 40 -4.91 0.74 13.13
CA PRO A 40 -5.22 2.16 13.32
C PRO A 40 -5.45 2.92 12.00
N PRO A 41 -4.56 2.86 11.00
CA PRO A 41 -4.79 3.54 9.74
C PRO A 41 -6.04 3.03 9.01
N MET A 42 -6.30 1.72 9.06
CA MET A 42 -7.48 1.14 8.43
C MET A 42 -8.77 1.59 9.10
N ALA A 43 -8.81 1.62 10.43
CA ALA A 43 -9.98 2.07 11.19
C ALA A 43 -10.36 3.54 10.93
N ILE A 44 -9.40 4.36 10.56
CA ILE A 44 -9.64 5.77 10.19
C ILE A 44 -9.94 5.90 8.69
N PHE A 45 -9.18 5.22 7.85
CA PHE A 45 -9.28 5.36 6.39
C PHE A 45 -10.61 4.86 5.84
N PHE A 46 -11.09 3.69 6.29
CA PHE A 46 -12.33 3.11 5.76
C PHE A 46 -13.57 3.98 5.99
N PRO A 47 -13.87 4.42 7.24
CA PRO A 47 -15.03 5.29 7.46
C PRO A 47 -14.93 6.62 6.71
N LEU A 48 -13.73 7.22 6.67
CA LEU A 48 -13.51 8.48 5.97
C LEU A 48 -13.71 8.31 4.45
N PHE A 49 -13.20 7.22 3.90
CA PHE A 49 -13.33 6.92 2.47
C PHE A 49 -14.78 6.65 2.08
N THR A 50 -15.50 5.84 2.88
CA THR A 50 -16.94 5.57 2.65
C THR A 50 -17.76 6.86 2.75
N LEU A 51 -17.46 7.72 3.72
CA LEU A 51 -18.12 9.02 3.84
C LEU A 51 -17.90 9.91 2.60
N LEU A 52 -16.68 9.96 2.08
CA LEU A 52 -16.35 10.71 0.86
C LEU A 52 -17.02 10.12 -0.39
N GLU A 53 -17.19 8.80 -0.43
CA GLU A 53 -17.91 8.10 -1.48
C GLU A 53 -19.40 8.43 -1.44
N ASP A 54 -20.03 8.34 -0.27
CA ASP A 54 -21.45 8.65 -0.05
C ASP A 54 -21.78 10.13 -0.33
N LEU A 55 -20.87 11.03 -0.02
CA LEU A 55 -20.99 12.46 -0.36
C LEU A 55 -20.86 12.76 -1.88
N GLY A 56 -20.54 11.74 -2.69
CA GLY A 56 -20.35 11.89 -4.13
C GLY A 56 -19.09 12.67 -4.53
N PHE A 57 -18.15 12.85 -3.61
CA PHE A 57 -16.90 13.58 -3.86
C PHE A 57 -15.96 12.78 -4.76
N LEU A 58 -15.86 11.46 -4.54
CA LEU A 58 -15.03 10.55 -5.31
C LEU A 58 -15.41 10.47 -6.80
N PRO A 59 -16.71 10.35 -7.18
CA PRO A 59 -17.11 10.40 -8.58
C PRO A 59 -16.75 11.72 -9.26
N ARG A 60 -16.82 12.85 -8.56
CA ARG A 60 -16.42 14.15 -9.10
C ARG A 60 -14.92 14.23 -9.41
N ILE A 61 -14.10 13.72 -8.52
CA ILE A 61 -12.65 13.62 -8.75
C ILE A 61 -12.36 12.73 -9.94
N ALA A 62 -12.98 11.53 -10.00
CA ALA A 62 -12.82 10.61 -11.11
C ALA A 62 -13.16 11.25 -12.45
N PHE A 63 -14.25 12.03 -12.51
CA PHE A 63 -14.64 12.77 -13.72
C PHE A 63 -13.63 13.85 -14.13
N ASN A 64 -13.09 14.61 -13.17
CA ASN A 64 -12.10 15.63 -13.45
C ASN A 64 -10.76 15.04 -13.92
N LEU A 65 -10.36 13.88 -13.36
CA LEU A 65 -9.14 13.19 -13.75
C LEU A 65 -9.31 12.33 -15.01
N ASP A 66 -10.53 12.07 -15.45
CA ASP A 66 -10.82 11.25 -16.64
C ASP A 66 -10.13 11.78 -17.89
N LYS A 67 -10.09 13.10 -18.05
CA LYS A 67 -9.41 13.78 -19.17
C LYS A 67 -7.89 13.53 -19.18
N PHE A 68 -7.29 13.42 -17.99
CA PHE A 68 -5.85 13.15 -17.85
C PHE A 68 -5.53 11.67 -18.08
N PHE A 69 -6.31 10.78 -17.48
CA PHE A 69 -6.13 9.33 -17.61
C PHE A 69 -6.48 8.81 -19.00
N LYS A 70 -7.42 9.41 -19.72
CA LYS A 70 -7.69 9.10 -21.12
C LYS A 70 -6.48 9.34 -22.04
N LYS A 71 -5.65 10.36 -21.76
CA LYS A 71 -4.40 10.57 -22.49
C LYS A 71 -3.38 9.44 -22.20
N ALA A 72 -3.45 8.82 -21.03
CA ALA A 72 -2.63 7.67 -20.66
C ALA A 72 -3.23 6.33 -21.12
N GLY A 73 -4.35 6.34 -21.87
CA GLY A 73 -5.02 5.15 -22.38
C GLY A 73 -5.85 4.39 -21.35
N SER A 74 -6.30 5.07 -20.31
CA SER A 74 -7.12 4.51 -19.23
C SER A 74 -8.27 5.44 -18.84
N SER A 75 -9.14 5.02 -17.93
CA SER A 75 -10.31 5.79 -17.49
C SER A 75 -10.07 6.51 -16.17
N GLY A 76 -10.85 7.56 -15.90
CA GLY A 76 -10.83 8.25 -14.61
C GLY A 76 -11.18 7.36 -13.41
N LYS A 77 -11.89 6.26 -13.64
CA LYS A 77 -12.17 5.23 -12.63
C LYS A 77 -10.88 4.56 -12.12
N GLN A 78 -9.82 4.49 -12.94
CA GLN A 78 -8.52 4.00 -12.50
C GLN A 78 -7.87 4.92 -11.45
N ALA A 79 -8.05 6.24 -11.56
CA ALA A 79 -7.57 7.15 -10.52
C ALA A 79 -8.19 6.85 -9.16
N LEU A 80 -9.47 6.50 -9.15
CA LEU A 80 -10.18 6.12 -7.93
C LEU A 80 -9.61 4.84 -7.31
N THR A 81 -9.39 3.81 -8.12
CA THR A 81 -8.79 2.56 -7.65
C THR A 81 -7.36 2.73 -7.17
N MET A 82 -6.59 3.65 -7.77
CA MET A 82 -5.26 4.03 -7.27
C MET A 82 -5.35 4.72 -5.91
N CYS A 83 -6.27 5.66 -5.72
CA CYS A 83 -6.48 6.32 -4.43
C CYS A 83 -6.82 5.31 -3.32
N MET A 84 -7.69 4.33 -3.62
CA MET A 84 -7.95 3.20 -2.72
C MET A 84 -6.68 2.38 -2.45
N GLY A 85 -5.87 2.17 -3.48
CA GLY A 85 -4.62 1.41 -3.44
C GLY A 85 -3.57 2.02 -2.50
N PHE A 86 -3.51 3.34 -2.36
CA PHE A 86 -2.64 4.00 -1.36
C PHE A 86 -3.01 3.65 0.07
N GLY A 87 -4.30 3.51 0.38
CA GLY A 87 -4.73 3.00 1.67
C GLY A 87 -4.47 1.50 1.80
N CYS A 88 -5.11 0.72 0.94
CA CYS A 88 -4.98 -0.73 0.90
C CYS A 88 -4.99 -1.23 -0.55
N ASN A 89 -3.90 -1.85 -0.97
CA ASN A 89 -3.77 -2.35 -2.34
C ASN A 89 -4.83 -3.41 -2.69
N SER A 90 -5.22 -4.24 -1.73
CA SER A 90 -6.31 -5.20 -1.89
C SER A 90 -7.65 -4.51 -2.17
N CYS A 91 -7.94 -3.42 -1.45
CA CYS A 91 -9.14 -2.61 -1.71
C CYS A 91 -9.09 -1.94 -3.08
N GLY A 92 -7.91 -1.45 -3.50
CA GLY A 92 -7.72 -0.91 -4.83
C GLY A 92 -8.01 -1.92 -5.93
N VAL A 93 -7.52 -3.15 -5.80
CA VAL A 93 -7.79 -4.24 -6.75
C VAL A 93 -9.28 -4.63 -6.73
N THR A 94 -9.88 -4.76 -5.55
CA THR A 94 -11.32 -5.06 -5.44
C THR A 94 -12.18 -3.93 -6.01
N GLY A 95 -11.78 -2.68 -5.80
CA GLY A 95 -12.42 -1.49 -6.34
C GLY A 95 -12.45 -1.42 -7.87
N THR A 96 -11.59 -2.17 -8.56
CA THR A 96 -11.63 -2.23 -10.04
C THR A 96 -12.94 -2.80 -10.59
N ARG A 97 -13.79 -3.37 -9.73
CA ARG A 97 -15.14 -3.84 -10.12
C ARG A 97 -16.04 -2.72 -10.65
N ILE A 98 -15.77 -1.46 -10.28
CA ILE A 98 -16.51 -0.30 -10.80
C ILE A 98 -16.18 0.06 -12.25
N ILE A 99 -15.13 -0.56 -12.81
CA ILE A 99 -14.71 -0.34 -14.20
C ILE A 99 -15.48 -1.31 -15.09
N ASP A 100 -16.23 -0.74 -16.05
CA ASP A 100 -17.14 -1.52 -16.92
C ASP A 100 -16.38 -2.27 -18.02
N SER A 101 -15.29 -1.65 -18.52
CA SER A 101 -14.47 -2.24 -19.58
C SER A 101 -13.53 -3.32 -19.02
N PRO A 102 -13.61 -4.58 -19.50
CA PRO A 102 -12.73 -5.65 -19.04
C PRO A 102 -11.25 -5.35 -19.32
N ARG A 103 -10.96 -4.60 -20.39
CA ARG A 103 -9.63 -4.14 -20.76
C ARG A 103 -9.06 -3.16 -19.75
N GLU A 104 -9.78 -2.09 -19.45
CA GLU A 104 -9.36 -1.08 -18.49
C GLU A 104 -9.27 -1.64 -17.08
N LYS A 105 -10.16 -2.57 -16.74
CA LYS A 105 -10.12 -3.31 -15.48
C LYS A 105 -8.81 -4.10 -15.32
N LEU A 106 -8.39 -4.83 -16.36
CA LEU A 106 -7.15 -5.58 -16.33
C LEU A 106 -5.92 -4.66 -16.20
N ILE A 107 -5.89 -3.55 -16.94
CA ILE A 107 -4.84 -2.54 -16.83
C ILE A 107 -4.78 -1.99 -15.40
N SER A 108 -5.93 -1.65 -14.83
CA SER A 108 -6.02 -1.10 -13.47
C SER A 108 -5.53 -2.10 -12.41
N ILE A 109 -5.86 -3.39 -12.52
CA ILE A 109 -5.38 -4.44 -11.62
C ILE A 109 -3.85 -4.57 -11.69
N LEU A 110 -3.29 -4.64 -12.89
CA LEU A 110 -1.85 -4.80 -13.09
C LEU A 110 -1.06 -3.58 -12.62
N THR A 111 -1.55 -2.39 -12.90
CA THR A 111 -0.87 -1.14 -12.53
C THR A 111 -1.01 -0.81 -11.05
N ASN A 112 -2.05 -1.29 -10.38
CA ASN A 112 -2.25 -1.08 -8.94
C ASN A 112 -1.12 -1.70 -8.09
N ALA A 113 -0.44 -2.72 -8.61
CA ALA A 113 0.72 -3.32 -7.94
C ALA A 113 1.89 -2.35 -7.71
N PHE A 114 2.02 -1.31 -8.52
CA PHE A 114 3.07 -0.29 -8.40
C PHE A 114 2.71 0.83 -7.41
N VAL A 115 1.46 0.91 -6.99
CA VAL A 115 1.00 1.89 -5.99
C VAL A 115 1.46 1.45 -4.61
N PRO A 116 2.30 2.25 -3.91
CA PRO A 116 2.73 1.93 -2.56
C PRO A 116 1.56 2.09 -1.58
N CYS A 117 1.15 1.00 -0.95
CA CYS A 117 0.09 1.04 0.06
C CYS A 117 0.65 1.31 1.46
N ASN A 118 -0.25 1.64 2.39
CA ASN A 118 0.10 1.93 3.77
C ASN A 118 0.96 0.81 4.43
N GLY A 119 0.72 -0.45 4.10
CA GLY A 119 1.51 -1.57 4.60
C GLY A 119 2.96 -1.61 4.10
N ARG A 120 3.28 -0.94 3.01
CA ARG A 120 4.65 -0.82 2.48
C ARG A 120 5.42 0.36 3.06
N PHE A 121 4.74 1.37 3.61
CA PHE A 121 5.42 2.56 4.16
C PHE A 121 6.42 2.25 5.27
N PRO A 122 6.13 1.42 6.27
CA PRO A 122 7.10 1.10 7.32
C PRO A 122 8.39 0.50 6.75
N PHE A 123 8.26 -0.39 5.76
CA PHE A 123 9.41 -0.97 5.06
C PHE A 123 10.20 0.08 4.28
N LEU A 124 9.53 0.94 3.50
CA LEU A 124 10.17 2.01 2.74
C LEU A 124 10.89 3.00 3.64
N ILE A 125 10.28 3.38 4.77
CA ILE A 125 10.88 4.28 5.75
C ILE A 125 12.13 3.64 6.37
N THR A 126 12.05 2.37 6.76
CA THR A 126 13.18 1.64 7.36
C THR A 126 14.34 1.53 6.39
N VAL A 127 14.08 1.10 5.16
CA VAL A 127 15.12 0.98 4.13
C VAL A 127 15.74 2.35 3.81
N SER A 128 14.92 3.38 3.64
CA SER A 128 15.39 4.74 3.40
C SER A 128 16.24 5.28 4.55
N SER A 129 15.82 5.00 5.79
CA SER A 129 16.59 5.41 7.00
C SER A 129 17.94 4.71 7.09
N ILE A 130 18.01 3.43 6.76
CA ILE A 130 19.27 2.66 6.78
C ILE A 130 20.21 3.16 5.69
N PHE A 131 19.74 3.32 4.46
CA PHE A 131 20.58 3.77 3.36
C PHE A 131 21.09 5.20 3.54
N ILE A 132 20.22 6.12 3.93
CA ILE A 132 20.55 7.53 4.08
C ILE A 132 21.22 7.80 5.44
N GLY A 133 20.74 7.18 6.52
CA GLY A 133 21.32 7.28 7.85
C GLY A 133 22.74 6.69 7.93
N GLY A 134 23.04 5.65 7.15
CA GLY A 134 24.38 5.08 7.02
C GLY A 134 25.36 5.94 6.21
N MET A 135 24.86 6.77 5.28
CA MET A 135 25.70 7.63 4.44
C MET A 135 25.90 9.05 4.99
N VAL A 136 24.98 9.57 5.77
CA VAL A 136 24.98 10.97 6.22
C VAL A 136 24.85 11.04 7.73
N PHE A 137 25.98 11.15 8.43
CA PHE A 137 26.07 11.40 9.87
C PHE A 137 25.68 12.86 10.25
N ASN A 138 24.66 13.44 9.64
CA ASN A 138 24.30 14.84 9.85
C ASN A 138 22.86 15.02 10.32
N LYS A 139 22.61 16.15 10.99
CA LYS A 139 21.31 16.65 11.48
C LYS A 139 20.20 16.68 10.43
N TYR A 140 20.53 16.58 9.15
CA TYR A 140 19.61 16.57 8.00
C TYR A 140 19.17 15.18 7.52
N SER A 141 19.63 14.09 8.15
CA SER A 141 19.33 12.73 7.67
C SER A 141 17.83 12.41 7.71
N SER A 142 17.09 12.96 8.67
CA SER A 142 15.63 12.77 8.77
C SER A 142 14.86 13.43 7.63
N ILE A 143 15.25 14.65 7.24
CA ILE A 143 14.63 15.38 6.12
C ILE A 143 14.94 14.66 4.81
N LEU A 144 16.17 14.22 4.63
CA LEU A 144 16.61 13.52 3.42
C LEU A 144 15.91 12.16 3.27
N SER A 145 15.72 11.43 4.38
CA SER A 145 14.95 10.17 4.38
C SER A 145 13.50 10.39 3.99
N THR A 146 12.85 11.43 4.52
CA THR A 146 11.48 11.78 4.16
C THR A 146 11.37 12.16 2.68
N LEU A 147 12.33 12.94 2.17
CA LEU A 147 12.38 13.32 0.75
C LEU A 147 12.56 12.10 -0.16
N ALA A 148 13.37 11.13 0.25
CA ALA A 148 13.57 9.89 -0.50
C ALA A 148 12.30 9.04 -0.56
N VAL A 149 11.57 8.91 0.55
CA VAL A 149 10.27 8.21 0.56
C VAL A 149 9.28 8.91 -0.37
N LEU A 150 9.21 10.24 -0.33
CA LEU A 150 8.36 11.02 -1.23
C LEU A 150 8.74 10.79 -2.70
N ALA A 151 10.02 10.79 -3.03
CA ALA A 151 10.51 10.51 -4.37
C ALA A 151 10.13 9.10 -4.85
N ILE A 152 10.19 8.10 -3.99
CA ILE A 152 9.78 6.71 -4.32
C ILE A 152 8.27 6.66 -4.60
N ILE A 153 7.44 7.38 -3.83
CA ILE A 153 5.99 7.44 -4.06
C ILE A 153 5.69 8.09 -5.42
N LEU A 154 6.31 9.22 -5.72
CA LEU A 154 6.14 9.90 -7.01
C LEU A 154 6.60 9.04 -8.18
N LEU A 155 7.71 8.32 -8.01
CA LEU A 155 8.21 7.38 -9.00
C LEU A 155 7.23 6.22 -9.23
N GLY A 156 6.62 5.69 -8.16
CA GLY A 156 5.58 4.68 -8.26
C GLY A 156 4.35 5.15 -9.07
N ILE A 157 3.88 6.38 -8.82
CA ILE A 157 2.77 6.98 -9.59
C ILE A 157 3.17 7.16 -11.06
N PHE A 158 4.36 7.68 -11.32
CA PHE A 158 4.87 7.89 -12.68
C PHE A 158 5.00 6.57 -13.46
N MET A 159 5.55 5.54 -12.84
CA MET A 159 5.63 4.20 -13.42
C MET A 159 4.26 3.59 -13.70
N THR A 160 3.29 3.81 -12.82
CA THR A 160 1.90 3.37 -13.04
C THR A 160 1.32 3.97 -14.32
N ILE A 161 1.53 5.27 -14.55
CA ILE A 161 1.04 5.97 -15.75
C ILE A 161 1.74 5.46 -17.01
N ILE A 162 3.06 5.29 -16.97
CA ILE A 162 3.85 4.77 -18.12
C ILE A 162 3.40 3.36 -18.49
N ILE A 163 3.29 2.47 -17.49
CA ILE A 163 2.92 1.08 -17.71
C ILE A 163 1.47 0.99 -18.22
N SER A 164 0.56 1.81 -17.67
CA SER A 164 -0.81 1.92 -18.17
C SER A 164 -0.85 2.29 -19.64
N ASN A 165 -0.08 3.29 -20.05
CA ASN A 165 0.02 3.73 -21.45
C ASN A 165 0.65 2.65 -22.34
N PHE A 166 1.69 1.98 -21.87
CA PHE A 166 2.36 0.89 -22.58
C PHE A 166 1.42 -0.31 -22.79
N LEU A 167 0.74 -0.78 -21.72
CA LEU A 167 -0.22 -1.88 -21.81
C LEU A 167 -1.38 -1.55 -22.75
N SER A 168 -1.89 -0.33 -22.67
CA SER A 168 -2.98 0.14 -23.53
C SER A 168 -2.61 0.12 -25.01
N LYS A 169 -1.35 0.43 -25.35
CA LYS A 169 -0.89 0.49 -26.75
C LYS A 169 -0.39 -0.84 -27.31
N THR A 170 0.19 -1.70 -26.47
CA THR A 170 0.94 -2.88 -26.93
C THR A 170 0.13 -4.16 -26.82
N ILE A 171 -0.44 -4.46 -25.65
CA ILE A 171 -1.05 -5.77 -25.36
C ILE A 171 -2.56 -5.75 -25.57
N LEU A 172 -3.18 -4.63 -25.30
CA LEU A 172 -4.64 -4.47 -25.28
C LEU A 172 -5.13 -3.52 -26.38
N LYS A 173 -4.59 -3.66 -27.58
CA LYS A 173 -5.13 -3.00 -28.77
C LYS A 173 -6.50 -3.61 -29.08
N GLY A 174 -7.56 -2.90 -28.77
CA GLY A 174 -8.93 -3.21 -29.11
C GLY A 174 -9.76 -1.96 -29.11
#